data_0443f54d6efa993b40e50fc36aa00acf
#
_entry.id   0443f54d6efa993b40e50fc36aa00acf
#
_cell.length_a   1.000
_cell.length_b   1.000
_cell.length_c   1.000
_cell.angle_alpha   90.00
_cell.angle_beta   90.00
_cell.angle_gamma   90.00
#
_symmetry.space_group_name_H-M   'P 1'
#
loop_
_entity.id
_entity.type
_entity.pdbx_description
1 polymer ?
#
loop_
_entity_poly.entity_id
_entity_poly.type
_entity_poly.pdbx_seq_one_letter_code
_entity_poly.pdbx_strand_id
1 'polypeptide(L)'
;NSGSLSVGMQYLAGKGPLRFSAGFGLTYAIAGGSLNFKYGNTMTPENRVPSSMPMTRPAPAGSKNPTLNDFKSQLGIAYARPTRRYNVGYIHGIGINADMGVEWFMTGRISLAGAMTFTPVMFLFQPQTWTKFEGFSTKTGNVEQYNDRISPGSFAVLYGTENIGFNVSLNYYF
;
A
#
# COMPACT_ATOMS: atom_id res chain seq x y z
N ASN A 1 5.91 1.89 -2.88
CA ASN A 1 6.38 0.52 -3.12
C ASN A 1 5.20 -0.44 -3.04
N SER A 2 5.18 -1.46 -3.89
CA SER A 2 4.17 -2.52 -3.86
C SER A 2 4.80 -3.85 -4.27
N GLY A 3 4.22 -4.93 -3.81
CA GLY A 3 4.63 -6.28 -4.15
C GLY A 3 3.56 -7.28 -3.78
N SER A 4 3.58 -8.45 -4.41
CA SER A 4 2.70 -9.56 -4.06
C SER A 4 3.43 -10.89 -4.20
N LEU A 5 2.98 -11.85 -3.42
CA LEU A 5 3.43 -13.24 -3.44
C LEU A 5 2.20 -14.14 -3.41
N SER A 6 2.14 -15.11 -4.32
CA SER A 6 1.07 -16.09 -4.34
C SER A 6 1.64 -17.49 -4.23
N VAL A 7 1.00 -18.33 -3.44
CA VAL A 7 1.33 -19.75 -3.29
C VAL A 7 0.04 -20.55 -3.43
N GLY A 8 0.07 -21.58 -4.24
CA GLY A 8 -1.12 -22.39 -4.53
C GLY A 8 -0.79 -23.79 -5.00
N MET A 9 -1.86 -24.56 -5.18
CA MET A 9 -1.82 -25.90 -5.76
C MET A 9 -2.66 -25.91 -7.04
N GLN A 10 -2.15 -26.58 -8.06
CA GLN A 10 -2.81 -26.71 -9.34
C GLN A 10 -2.99 -28.16 -9.70
N TYR A 11 -4.19 -28.50 -10.11
CA TYR A 11 -4.54 -29.80 -10.66
C TYR A 11 -4.50 -29.72 -12.19
N LEU A 12 -3.85 -30.69 -12.81
CA LEU A 12 -3.74 -30.80 -14.27
C LEU A 12 -4.55 -32.02 -14.73
N ALA A 13 -5.43 -31.81 -15.70
CA ALA A 13 -6.25 -32.82 -16.30
C ALA A 13 -6.15 -32.77 -17.85
N GLY A 14 -6.28 -33.91 -18.51
CA GLY A 14 -6.29 -34.01 -19.95
C GLY A 14 -5.36 -35.10 -20.49
N LYS A 15 -5.62 -35.54 -21.68
CA LYS A 15 -4.82 -36.53 -22.42
C LYS A 15 -4.46 -35.94 -23.78
N GLY A 16 -3.23 -36.24 -24.25
CA GLY A 16 -2.77 -35.73 -25.56
C GLY A 16 -2.23 -34.29 -25.51
N PRO A 17 -2.37 -33.53 -26.59
CA PRO A 17 -1.76 -32.21 -26.72
C PRO A 17 -2.50 -31.10 -25.93
N LEU A 18 -3.69 -31.35 -25.44
CA LEU A 18 -4.49 -30.36 -24.70
C LEU A 18 -4.65 -30.78 -23.25
N ARG A 19 -4.25 -29.87 -22.33
CA ARG A 19 -4.38 -30.07 -20.89
C ARG A 19 -5.15 -28.91 -20.29
N PHE A 20 -5.97 -29.20 -19.32
CA PHE A 20 -6.69 -28.22 -18.52
C PHE A 20 -6.07 -28.15 -17.13
N SER A 21 -6.05 -26.97 -16.57
CA SER A 21 -5.59 -26.74 -15.21
C SER A 21 -6.68 -26.02 -14.41
N ALA A 22 -6.79 -26.39 -13.15
CA ALA A 22 -7.57 -25.68 -12.17
C ALA A 22 -6.82 -25.68 -10.85
N GLY A 23 -6.79 -24.55 -10.17
CA GLY A 23 -6.03 -24.40 -8.96
C GLY A 23 -6.66 -23.44 -7.98
N PHE A 24 -6.11 -23.43 -6.79
CA PHE A 24 -6.42 -22.47 -5.75
C PHE A 24 -5.19 -22.14 -4.93
N GLY A 25 -5.16 -20.99 -4.34
CA GLY A 25 -4.03 -20.54 -3.56
C GLY A 25 -4.34 -19.38 -2.63
N LEU A 26 -3.29 -18.92 -1.98
CA LEU A 26 -3.29 -17.74 -1.15
C LEU A 26 -2.37 -16.69 -1.77
N THR A 27 -2.84 -15.46 -1.76
CA THR A 27 -2.06 -14.30 -2.20
C THR A 27 -1.85 -13.37 -1.01
N TYR A 28 -0.61 -12.97 -0.80
CA TYR A 28 -0.25 -11.86 0.06
C TYR A 28 0.18 -10.69 -0.80
N ALA A 29 -0.38 -9.52 -0.54
CA ALA A 29 -0.02 -8.28 -1.21
C ALA A 29 0.36 -7.21 -0.18
N ILE A 30 1.29 -6.35 -0.54
CA ILE A 30 1.69 -5.20 0.25
C ILE A 30 1.81 -3.98 -0.65
N ALA A 31 1.26 -2.85 -0.22
CA ALA A 31 1.40 -1.59 -0.92
C ALA A 31 1.53 -0.43 0.07
N GLY A 32 2.38 0.54 -0.23
CA GLY A 32 2.56 1.71 0.63
C GLY A 32 3.99 2.21 0.69
N GLY A 33 4.30 2.93 1.75
CA GLY A 33 5.64 3.45 1.96
C GLY A 33 5.73 4.67 2.82
N SER A 34 6.84 5.36 2.67
CA SER A 34 7.12 6.62 3.34
C SER A 34 7.91 7.55 2.42
N LEU A 35 7.76 8.84 2.65
CA LEU A 35 8.56 9.87 2.02
C LEU A 35 9.65 10.31 2.99
N ASN A 36 10.89 10.38 2.53
CA ASN A 36 12.01 10.88 3.32
C ASN A 36 12.39 12.27 2.83
N PHE A 37 12.58 13.19 3.77
CA PHE A 37 12.95 14.57 3.51
C PHE A 37 14.32 14.86 4.08
N LYS A 38 15.09 15.64 3.34
CA LYS A 38 16.34 16.23 3.79
C LYS A 38 16.26 17.72 3.50
N TYR A 39 16.09 18.51 4.56
CA TYR A 39 15.92 19.96 4.43
C TYR A 39 17.26 20.66 4.40
N GLY A 40 17.40 21.60 3.45
CA GLY A 40 18.53 22.54 3.43
C GLY A 40 18.37 23.70 4.41
N ASN A 41 17.13 23.96 4.85
CA ASN A 41 16.78 25.08 5.73
C ASN A 41 16.29 24.55 7.09
N THR A 42 16.95 24.95 8.15
CA THR A 42 16.54 24.64 9.52
C THR A 42 15.39 25.57 9.94
N MET A 43 14.40 25.00 10.63
CA MET A 43 13.36 25.78 11.28
C MET A 43 13.91 26.33 12.59
N THR A 44 13.82 27.64 12.76
CA THR A 44 14.26 28.37 13.97
C THR A 44 13.22 29.41 14.37
N PRO A 45 13.30 30.02 15.56
CA PRO A 45 12.43 31.12 15.92
C PRO A 45 12.50 32.31 14.95
N GLU A 46 13.63 32.52 14.28
CA GLU A 46 13.86 33.56 13.28
C GLU A 46 13.36 33.11 11.88
N ASN A 47 13.49 31.83 11.58
CA ASN A 47 13.04 31.23 10.32
C ASN A 47 11.88 30.25 10.56
N ARG A 48 10.71 30.80 10.88
CA ARG A 48 9.52 30.05 11.30
C ARG A 48 8.85 29.28 10.16
N VAL A 49 9.03 29.73 8.94
CA VAL A 49 8.44 29.14 7.72
C VAL A 49 9.55 29.00 6.67
N PRO A 50 10.41 27.98 6.78
CA PRO A 50 11.44 27.74 5.80
C PRO A 50 10.86 27.56 4.40
N SER A 51 11.50 28.09 3.36
CA SER A 51 11.01 28.10 1.98
C SER A 51 10.80 26.71 1.35
N SER A 52 11.41 25.66 1.93
CA SER A 52 11.21 24.26 1.50
C SER A 52 10.19 23.55 2.37
N MET A 53 8.99 24.05 2.45
CA MET A 53 7.90 23.41 3.19
C MET A 53 7.17 22.40 2.31
N PRO A 54 7.34 21.09 2.51
CA PRO A 54 6.38 20.15 1.96
C PRO A 54 5.20 20.04 2.91
N MET A 55 4.07 20.47 2.39
CA MET A 55 2.73 20.08 2.81
C MET A 55 2.45 19.98 4.33
N THR A 56 1.94 21.03 4.88
CA THR A 56 0.83 20.87 5.81
C THR A 56 -0.37 20.47 4.96
N ARG A 57 -0.81 19.23 5.01
CA ARG A 57 -2.12 18.89 4.48
C ARG A 57 -3.13 19.53 5.41
N PRO A 58 -3.87 20.57 4.99
CA PRO A 58 -4.97 21.06 5.81
C PRO A 58 -5.93 19.88 5.98
N ALA A 59 -6.38 19.64 7.20
CA ALA A 59 -7.50 18.74 7.39
C ALA A 59 -8.63 19.22 6.49
N PRO A 60 -9.31 18.34 5.73
CA PRO A 60 -10.44 18.74 4.90
C PRO A 60 -11.41 19.51 5.77
N ALA A 61 -11.81 20.71 5.34
CA ALA A 61 -12.78 21.52 6.04
C ALA A 61 -14.04 20.66 6.28
N GLY A 62 -14.42 20.48 7.55
CA GLY A 62 -15.54 19.63 7.94
C GLY A 62 -15.22 18.19 8.34
N SER A 63 -13.96 17.76 8.30
CA SER A 63 -13.57 16.46 8.84
C SER A 63 -13.70 16.44 10.36
N LYS A 64 -14.86 16.03 10.84
CA LYS A 64 -15.08 15.64 12.23
C LYS A 64 -14.44 14.25 12.46
N ASN A 65 -13.12 14.19 12.39
CA ASN A 65 -12.43 12.98 12.81
C ASN A 65 -12.04 13.11 14.28
N PRO A 66 -12.83 12.58 15.24
CA PRO A 66 -12.62 12.77 16.67
C PRO A 66 -11.34 12.09 17.18
N THR A 67 -10.60 11.42 16.32
CA THR A 67 -9.43 10.64 16.68
C THR A 67 -8.10 11.28 16.30
N LEU A 68 -8.11 12.42 15.60
CA LEU A 68 -6.91 13.22 15.38
C LEU A 68 -6.77 14.17 16.57
N ASN A 69 -5.82 13.88 17.45
CA ASN A 69 -5.39 14.85 18.45
C ASN A 69 -4.80 16.04 17.69
N ASP A 70 -5.46 17.18 17.81
CA ASP A 70 -4.97 18.42 17.19
C ASP A 70 -3.86 19.04 18.05
N PHE A 71 -2.74 18.31 18.19
CA PHE A 71 -1.56 18.81 18.89
C PHE A 71 -1.04 20.11 18.28
N LYS A 72 -1.22 20.29 16.98
CA LYS A 72 -0.84 21.50 16.26
C LYS A 72 -1.51 22.75 16.84
N SER A 73 -2.83 22.71 17.01
CA SER A 73 -3.58 23.80 17.64
C SER A 73 -3.26 23.96 19.11
N GLN A 74 -3.10 22.85 19.84
CA GLN A 74 -2.76 22.88 21.26
C GLN A 74 -1.40 23.57 21.51
N LEU A 75 -0.42 23.35 20.63
CA LEU A 75 0.89 23.96 20.68
C LEU A 75 0.94 25.37 20.04
N GLY A 76 -0.14 25.83 19.43
CA GLY A 76 -0.16 27.10 18.71
C GLY A 76 0.72 27.09 17.46
N ILE A 77 0.84 25.95 16.79
CA ILE A 77 1.66 25.78 15.59
C ILE A 77 0.80 26.07 14.35
N ALA A 78 1.15 27.12 13.61
CA ALA A 78 0.46 27.46 12.36
C ALA A 78 0.97 26.59 11.18
N TYR A 79 2.29 26.40 11.10
CA TYR A 79 2.94 25.62 10.05
C TYR A 79 3.79 24.52 10.68
N ALA A 80 3.68 23.32 10.14
CA ALA A 80 4.49 22.19 10.55
C ALA A 80 4.99 21.42 9.34
N ARG A 81 6.14 20.77 9.50
CA ARG A 81 6.70 19.86 8.49
C ARG A 81 7.15 18.56 9.15
N PRO A 82 7.15 17.41 8.42
CA PRO A 82 7.78 16.21 8.94
C PRO A 82 9.24 16.46 9.26
N THR A 83 9.72 15.98 10.40
CA THR A 83 11.13 16.20 10.79
C THR A 83 12.11 15.54 9.81
N ARG A 84 11.80 14.34 9.38
CA ARG A 84 12.64 13.58 8.45
C ARG A 84 11.81 12.67 7.55
N ARG A 85 10.78 11.99 8.08
CA ARG A 85 10.05 10.94 7.41
C ARG A 85 8.55 11.17 7.57
N TYR A 86 7.84 11.21 6.45
CA TYR A 86 6.40 11.17 6.42
C TYR A 86 5.96 9.73 6.17
N ASN A 87 5.33 9.11 7.14
CA ASN A 87 4.99 7.69 7.11
C ASN A 87 3.53 7.49 6.67
N VAL A 88 3.34 7.22 5.39
CA VAL A 88 2.00 6.87 4.85
C VAL A 88 1.55 5.51 5.37
N GLY A 89 2.52 4.62 5.64
CA GLY A 89 2.27 3.26 6.08
C GLY A 89 2.12 2.28 4.93
N TYR A 90 1.89 1.02 5.31
CA TYR A 90 1.68 -0.07 4.38
C TYR A 90 0.29 -0.67 4.58
N ILE A 91 -0.38 -0.93 3.48
CA ILE A 91 -1.60 -1.73 3.44
C ILE A 91 -1.16 -3.15 3.11
N HIS A 92 -1.60 -4.10 3.91
CA HIS A 92 -1.37 -5.51 3.74
C HIS A 92 -2.66 -6.17 3.24
N GLY A 93 -2.55 -7.05 2.27
CA GLY A 93 -3.67 -7.80 1.72
C GLY A 93 -3.41 -9.30 1.82
N ILE A 94 -4.40 -10.06 2.26
CA ILE A 94 -4.40 -11.52 2.23
C ILE A 94 -5.63 -11.95 1.47
N GLY A 95 -5.45 -12.65 0.37
CA GLY A 95 -6.54 -13.08 -0.50
C GLY A 95 -6.50 -14.58 -0.80
N ILE A 96 -7.67 -15.11 -1.14
CA ILE A 96 -7.82 -16.43 -1.72
C ILE A 96 -7.89 -16.24 -3.22
N ASN A 97 -7.10 -16.98 -3.97
CA ASN A 97 -7.16 -16.99 -5.42
C ASN A 97 -7.55 -18.36 -5.96
N ALA A 98 -8.27 -18.34 -7.05
CA ALA A 98 -8.55 -19.49 -7.88
C ALA A 98 -7.99 -19.24 -9.27
N ASP A 99 -7.46 -20.26 -9.90
CA ASP A 99 -6.97 -20.20 -11.26
C ASP A 99 -7.54 -21.34 -12.09
N MET A 100 -7.73 -21.05 -13.36
CA MET A 100 -8.09 -22.05 -14.37
C MET A 100 -7.37 -21.71 -15.67
N GLY A 101 -6.95 -22.75 -16.39
CA GLY A 101 -6.17 -22.56 -17.58
C GLY A 101 -6.28 -23.72 -18.55
N VAL A 102 -5.76 -23.47 -19.72
CA VAL A 102 -5.62 -24.46 -20.78
C VAL A 102 -4.21 -24.36 -21.34
N GLU A 103 -3.58 -25.49 -21.56
CA GLU A 103 -2.26 -25.61 -22.16
C GLU A 103 -2.34 -26.53 -23.37
N TRP A 104 -1.85 -26.01 -24.50
CA TRP A 104 -1.79 -26.75 -25.75
C TRP A 104 -0.33 -27.04 -26.13
N PHE A 105 0.03 -28.30 -26.16
CA PHE A 105 1.33 -28.78 -26.59
C PHE A 105 1.39 -28.81 -28.10
N MET A 106 2.08 -27.85 -28.69
CA MET A 106 2.33 -27.80 -30.14
C MET A 106 3.34 -28.88 -30.56
N THR A 107 4.29 -29.17 -29.67
CA THR A 107 5.26 -30.27 -29.81
C THR A 107 5.48 -30.92 -28.46
N GLY A 108 6.25 -32.02 -28.41
CA GLY A 108 6.58 -32.65 -27.11
C GLY A 108 7.35 -31.77 -26.13
N ARG A 109 7.84 -30.59 -26.56
CA ARG A 109 8.66 -29.68 -25.74
C ARG A 109 8.16 -28.24 -25.71
N ILE A 110 7.24 -27.87 -26.57
CA ILE A 110 6.73 -26.48 -26.64
C ILE A 110 5.22 -26.48 -26.44
N SER A 111 4.76 -25.67 -25.53
CA SER A 111 3.33 -25.45 -25.32
C SER A 111 2.98 -23.98 -25.28
N LEU A 112 1.76 -23.68 -25.66
CA LEU A 112 1.10 -22.38 -25.47
C LEU A 112 0.06 -22.55 -24.36
N ALA A 113 0.14 -21.75 -23.31
CA ALA A 113 -0.81 -21.80 -22.21
C ALA A 113 -1.52 -20.47 -22.04
N GLY A 114 -2.80 -20.55 -21.73
CA GLY A 114 -3.63 -19.44 -21.29
C GLY A 114 -4.23 -19.75 -19.93
N ALA A 115 -4.13 -18.82 -18.99
CA ALA A 115 -4.67 -18.97 -17.66
C ALA A 115 -5.44 -17.71 -17.23
N MET A 116 -6.48 -17.93 -16.47
CA MET A 116 -7.26 -16.91 -15.81
C MET A 116 -7.12 -17.09 -14.31
N THR A 117 -6.74 -16.03 -13.62
CA THR A 117 -6.67 -16.00 -12.16
C THR A 117 -7.73 -15.04 -11.63
N PHE A 118 -8.37 -15.43 -10.56
CA PHE A 118 -9.44 -14.68 -9.97
C PHE A 118 -9.32 -14.71 -8.44
N THR A 119 -9.45 -13.54 -7.80
CA THR A 119 -9.33 -13.40 -6.34
C THR A 119 -10.69 -12.97 -5.76
N PRO A 120 -11.56 -13.93 -5.39
CA PRO A 120 -12.92 -13.63 -4.95
C PRO A 120 -13.00 -12.89 -3.63
N VAL A 121 -12.01 -13.07 -2.76
CA VAL A 121 -11.99 -12.45 -1.43
C VAL A 121 -10.57 -11.99 -1.10
N MET A 122 -10.46 -10.76 -0.64
CA MET A 122 -9.21 -10.20 -0.12
C MET A 122 -9.48 -9.41 1.16
N PHE A 123 -8.74 -9.73 2.20
CA PHE A 123 -8.72 -9.02 3.46
C PHE A 123 -7.60 -8.00 3.43
N LEU A 124 -7.94 -6.73 3.59
CA LEU A 124 -6.98 -5.63 3.64
C LEU A 124 -6.89 -5.10 5.07
N PHE A 125 -5.68 -4.86 5.53
CA PHE A 125 -5.47 -4.18 6.79
C PHE A 125 -4.31 -3.18 6.69
N GLN A 126 -4.49 -2.05 7.31
CA GLN A 126 -3.48 -1.02 7.45
C GLN A 126 -3.26 -0.75 8.93
N PRO A 127 -2.04 -0.95 9.45
CA PRO A 127 -1.70 -0.56 10.82
C PRO A 127 -1.82 0.95 11.02
N GLN A 128 -2.00 1.35 12.25
CA GLN A 128 -1.92 2.75 12.64
C GLN A 128 -0.51 3.30 12.33
N THR A 129 -0.46 4.49 11.73
CA THR A 129 0.82 5.13 11.38
C THR A 129 0.95 6.51 12.00
N TRP A 130 2.17 6.83 12.38
CA TRP A 130 2.54 8.08 13.03
C TRP A 130 3.69 8.74 12.29
N THR A 131 3.67 10.07 12.29
CA THR A 131 4.75 10.89 11.75
C THR A 131 5.12 11.95 12.76
N LYS A 132 6.43 12.16 12.94
CA LYS A 132 6.98 13.20 13.78
C LYS A 132 7.09 14.48 12.97
N PHE A 133 6.48 15.54 13.47
CA PHE A 133 6.47 16.88 12.89
C PHE A 133 7.30 17.84 13.76
N GLU A 134 7.77 18.89 13.13
CA GLU A 134 8.33 20.07 13.77
C GLU A 134 7.60 21.31 13.29
N GLY A 135 7.44 22.28 14.20
CA GLY A 135 6.78 23.55 13.90
C GLY A 135 7.11 24.61 14.93
N PHE A 136 7.05 25.87 14.55
CA PHE A 136 7.21 26.97 15.49
C PHE A 136 5.94 27.17 16.31
N SER A 137 6.06 27.09 17.64
CA SER A 137 4.97 27.31 18.57
C SER A 137 4.90 28.80 18.96
N THR A 138 3.75 29.41 18.72
CA THR A 138 3.48 30.78 19.16
C THR A 138 3.28 30.89 20.68
N LYS A 139 3.01 29.75 21.35
CA LYS A 139 2.83 29.70 22.80
C LYS A 139 4.14 29.67 23.56
N THR A 140 5.11 28.92 23.08
CA THR A 140 6.41 28.77 23.75
C THR A 140 7.51 29.65 23.16
N GLY A 141 7.28 30.18 21.94
CA GLY A 141 8.29 30.94 21.20
C GLY A 141 9.43 30.09 20.62
N ASN A 142 9.31 28.77 20.66
CA ASN A 142 10.33 27.83 20.24
C ASN A 142 9.82 26.89 19.13
N VAL A 143 10.76 26.19 18.51
CA VAL A 143 10.42 25.08 17.60
C VAL A 143 10.11 23.84 18.43
N GLU A 144 8.88 23.39 18.34
CA GLU A 144 8.38 22.22 19.05
C GLU A 144 8.27 21.03 18.09
N GLN A 145 8.43 19.84 18.65
CA GLN A 145 8.23 18.59 17.92
C GLN A 145 7.07 17.82 18.53
N TYR A 146 6.24 17.24 17.67
CA TYR A 146 5.09 16.44 18.08
C TYR A 146 4.88 15.26 17.14
N ASN A 147 4.22 14.21 17.61
CA ASN A 147 3.81 13.09 16.79
C ASN A 147 2.36 13.29 16.39
N ASP A 148 2.09 13.14 15.10
CA ASP A 148 0.73 13.14 14.59
C ASP A 148 0.40 11.82 13.93
N ARG A 149 -0.85 11.41 14.07
CA ARG A 149 -1.36 10.17 13.52
C ARG A 149 -1.80 10.40 12.08
N ILE A 150 -1.09 9.78 11.15
CA ILE A 150 -1.36 9.89 9.70
C ILE A 150 -2.49 8.97 9.28
N SER A 151 -2.52 7.75 9.83
CA SER A 151 -3.60 6.80 9.61
C SER A 151 -4.08 6.23 10.94
N PRO A 152 -5.38 6.18 11.18
CA PRO A 152 -5.95 5.54 12.37
C PRO A 152 -5.85 4.01 12.33
N GLY A 153 -5.36 3.46 11.20
CA GLY A 153 -5.51 2.06 10.88
C GLY A 153 -6.87 1.79 10.23
N SER A 154 -6.92 0.75 9.42
CA SER A 154 -8.16 0.33 8.76
C SER A 154 -8.16 -1.17 8.51
N PHE A 155 -9.35 -1.72 8.44
CA PHE A 155 -9.60 -3.07 7.97
C PHE A 155 -10.73 -3.03 6.94
N ALA A 156 -10.55 -3.73 5.84
CA ALA A 156 -11.56 -3.85 4.80
C ALA A 156 -11.57 -5.29 4.25
N VAL A 157 -12.72 -5.71 3.81
CA VAL A 157 -12.89 -6.97 3.07
C VAL A 157 -13.35 -6.60 1.67
N LEU A 158 -12.58 -6.98 0.69
CA LEU A 158 -12.95 -6.88 -0.72
C LEU A 158 -13.49 -8.24 -1.15
N TYR A 159 -14.64 -8.25 -1.77
CA TYR A 159 -15.24 -9.44 -2.36
C TYR A 159 -15.84 -9.06 -3.72
N GLY A 160 -15.73 -9.97 -4.67
CA GLY A 160 -16.27 -9.74 -6.01
C GLY A 160 -15.46 -10.41 -7.10
N THR A 161 -15.88 -10.18 -8.34
CA THR A 161 -15.25 -10.70 -9.54
C THR A 161 -14.34 -9.69 -10.24
N GLU A 162 -14.07 -8.56 -9.63
CA GLU A 162 -13.34 -7.43 -10.24
C GLU A 162 -11.84 -7.69 -10.37
N ASN A 163 -11.32 -8.63 -9.58
CA ASN A 163 -9.89 -8.99 -9.58
C ASN A 163 -9.64 -10.21 -10.47
N ILE A 164 -9.86 -10.05 -11.78
CA ILE A 164 -9.59 -11.08 -12.78
C ILE A 164 -8.32 -10.71 -13.54
N GLY A 165 -7.36 -11.61 -13.55
CA GLY A 165 -6.14 -11.51 -14.33
C GLY A 165 -6.10 -12.57 -15.42
N PHE A 166 -5.59 -12.21 -16.60
CA PHE A 166 -5.32 -13.15 -17.69
C PHE A 166 -3.82 -13.20 -17.94
N ASN A 167 -3.34 -14.40 -18.17
CA ASN A 167 -1.94 -14.66 -18.54
C ASN A 167 -1.90 -15.55 -19.77
N VAL A 168 -1.00 -15.24 -20.69
CA VAL A 168 -0.65 -16.12 -21.83
C VAL A 168 0.85 -16.37 -21.75
N SER A 169 1.25 -17.61 -21.80
CA SER A 169 2.66 -18.02 -21.71
C SER A 169 3.03 -19.02 -22.81
N LEU A 170 4.25 -18.89 -23.29
CA LEU A 170 4.91 -19.89 -24.13
C LEU A 170 5.92 -20.63 -23.25
N ASN A 171 5.74 -21.94 -23.11
CA ASN A 171 6.56 -22.76 -22.25
C ASN A 171 7.47 -23.69 -23.08
N TYR A 172 8.68 -23.88 -22.61
CA TYR A 172 9.62 -24.82 -23.16
C TYR A 172 10.03 -25.84 -22.09
N TYR A 173 9.90 -27.13 -22.42
CA TYR A 173 10.25 -28.25 -21.55
C TYR A 173 11.54 -28.93 -21.99
N PHE A 174 12.41 -29.20 -21.04
CA PHE A 174 13.74 -29.83 -21.27
C PHE A 174 13.66 -31.36 -21.24
#